data_417478e91c76254fba3873f4b46c51ac
#
_entry.id   417478e91c76254fba3873f4b46c51ac
#
_cell.length_a   1.000
_cell.length_b   1.000
_cell.length_c   1.000
_cell.angle_alpha   90.00
_cell.angle_beta   90.00
_cell.angle_gamma   90.00
#
_symmetry.space_group_name_H-M   'P 1'
#
loop_
_entity.id
_entity.type
_entity.pdbx_description
1 polymer ?
#
loop_
_entity_poly.entity_id
_entity_poly.type
_entity_poly.pdbx_seq_one_letter_code
_entity_poly.pdbx_strand_id
1 'polypeptide(L)'
;FEYSQFVPFDQLDREKGPKGNNYPADCLVKDNLIHKIGLFEKQITGIELSMCQSITVSHNSIYDTPRAGINVSEGTWGGHIIEYNDIFDTVKETGDHGSFNSWGRDRFWHPDYKTMEEMTTNHPELSLLDAVKTTTIRHNRFRCDRGWDIDLDDGSSNYHIYNNLCLNGGIKLREGLYRIV
;
A
#
# COMPACT_ATOMS: atom_id res chain seq x y z
N PHE A 1 10.09 13.36 -0.38
CA PHE A 1 10.86 12.12 -0.27
C PHE A 1 11.19 11.66 -1.68
N GLU A 2 12.43 11.80 -2.10
CA GLU A 2 12.93 11.08 -3.26
C GLU A 2 13.58 9.80 -2.73
N TYR A 3 12.97 8.67 -3.00
CA TYR A 3 13.65 7.41 -2.86
C TYR A 3 14.62 7.28 -4.02
N SER A 4 15.88 7.22 -3.72
CA SER A 4 16.86 6.75 -4.67
C SER A 4 16.76 5.24 -4.77
N GLN A 5 15.84 4.77 -5.59
CA GLN A 5 15.57 3.35 -5.76
C GLN A 5 16.51 2.68 -6.76
N PHE A 6 17.39 3.44 -7.35
CA PHE A 6 18.32 2.94 -8.36
C PHE A 6 19.68 2.64 -7.77
N VAL A 7 19.68 1.94 -6.64
CA VAL A 7 20.93 1.43 -6.08
C VAL A 7 21.30 0.16 -6.84
N PRO A 8 22.51 0.07 -7.41
CA PRO A 8 22.97 -1.15 -8.02
C PRO A 8 22.86 -2.34 -7.07
N PHE A 9 22.55 -3.51 -7.60
CA PHE A 9 22.30 -4.72 -6.81
C PHE A 9 23.44 -5.08 -5.85
N ASP A 10 24.68 -4.88 -6.27
CA ASP A 10 25.87 -5.13 -5.48
C ASP A 10 26.09 -4.12 -4.33
N GLN A 11 25.42 -2.98 -4.40
CA GLN A 11 25.45 -1.93 -3.38
C GLN A 11 24.21 -1.90 -2.49
N LEU A 12 23.23 -2.77 -2.76
CA LEU A 12 21.99 -2.82 -2.00
C LEU A 12 22.26 -3.21 -0.55
N ASP A 13 21.80 -2.38 0.37
CA ASP A 13 21.75 -2.72 1.79
C ASP A 13 20.77 -3.87 2.03
N ARG A 14 21.26 -5.00 2.49
CA ARG A 14 20.49 -6.23 2.70
C ARG A 14 20.09 -6.47 4.15
N GLU A 15 20.30 -5.51 5.02
CA GLU A 15 19.79 -5.58 6.37
C GLU A 15 18.28 -5.38 6.38
N LYS A 16 17.54 -6.29 7.01
CA LYS A 16 16.08 -6.26 7.04
C LYS A 16 15.55 -5.16 7.97
N GLY A 17 14.53 -4.49 7.50
CA GLY A 17 13.78 -3.52 8.28
C GLY A 17 14.43 -2.14 8.36
N PRO A 18 13.92 -1.30 9.26
CA PRO A 18 14.40 0.06 9.44
C PRO A 18 15.77 0.11 10.13
N LYS A 19 16.57 1.10 9.78
CA LYS A 19 17.89 1.34 10.41
C LYS A 19 17.81 1.88 11.84
N GLY A 20 16.62 2.20 12.32
CA GLY A 20 16.38 2.74 13.64
C GLY A 20 14.93 2.58 14.05
N ASN A 21 14.58 3.09 15.19
CA ASN A 21 13.23 2.99 15.77
C ASN A 21 12.46 4.33 15.84
N ASN A 22 12.96 5.35 15.15
CA ASN A 22 12.34 6.68 15.13
C ASN A 22 11.31 6.79 13.98
N TYR A 23 10.23 6.02 14.05
CA TYR A 23 9.11 6.03 13.12
C TYR A 23 7.80 5.70 13.85
N PRO A 24 6.63 6.11 13.32
CA PRO A 24 5.34 5.76 13.91
C PRO A 24 5.11 4.25 13.89
N ALA A 25 4.77 3.69 15.04
CA ALA A 25 4.41 2.28 15.17
C ALA A 25 3.27 2.08 16.17
N ASP A 26 2.55 0.96 16.01
CA ASP A 26 1.48 0.51 16.91
C ASP A 26 0.38 1.57 17.14
N CYS A 27 0.12 2.40 16.12
CA CYS A 27 -0.92 3.43 16.16
C CYS A 27 -2.27 2.87 15.69
N LEU A 28 -3.35 3.52 16.15
CA LEU A 28 -4.73 3.16 15.79
C LEU A 28 -5.45 4.35 15.15
N VAL A 29 -6.02 4.12 13.97
CA VAL A 29 -6.95 5.05 13.28
C VAL A 29 -8.30 4.37 13.23
N LYS A 30 -9.23 4.80 14.08
CA LYS A 30 -10.49 4.09 14.26
C LYS A 30 -11.70 5.01 14.41
N ASP A 31 -12.86 4.53 13.93
CA ASP A 31 -14.16 5.16 14.08
C ASP A 31 -14.22 6.60 13.52
N ASN A 32 -13.55 6.86 12.39
CA ASN A 32 -13.55 8.17 11.75
C ASN A 32 -14.50 8.20 10.54
N LEU A 33 -15.00 9.39 10.27
CA LEU A 33 -15.68 9.76 9.04
C LEU A 33 -14.80 10.75 8.27
N ILE A 34 -14.24 10.31 7.14
CA ILE A 34 -13.29 11.07 6.32
C ILE A 34 -13.88 11.27 4.93
N HIS A 35 -14.15 12.52 4.56
CA HIS A 35 -14.71 12.83 3.25
C HIS A 35 -14.42 14.27 2.81
N LYS A 36 -14.65 14.56 1.52
CA LYS A 36 -14.45 15.89 0.91
C LYS A 36 -13.06 16.45 1.14
N ILE A 37 -12.08 15.59 1.07
CA ILE A 37 -10.66 15.98 1.12
C ILE A 37 -10.16 16.38 -0.26
N GLY A 38 -8.98 16.99 -0.33
CA GLY A 38 -8.33 17.30 -1.60
C GLY A 38 -9.03 18.39 -2.40
N LEU A 39 -9.54 19.41 -1.75
CA LEU A 39 -10.17 20.54 -2.45
C LEU A 39 -9.19 21.27 -3.38
N PHE A 40 -7.93 21.34 -2.99
CA PHE A 40 -6.86 21.98 -3.76
C PHE A 40 -5.87 20.96 -4.31
N GLU A 41 -5.23 20.17 -3.44
CA GLU A 41 -4.27 19.13 -3.82
C GLU A 41 -5.01 17.80 -4.08
N LYS A 42 -4.85 17.26 -5.29
CA LYS A 42 -5.60 16.06 -5.73
C LYS A 42 -4.86 14.75 -5.48
N GLN A 43 -3.58 14.79 -5.20
CA GLN A 43 -2.76 13.60 -4.92
C GLN A 43 -2.76 13.19 -3.44
N ILE A 44 -3.77 13.57 -2.68
CA ILE A 44 -3.92 13.19 -1.29
C ILE A 44 -4.88 12.02 -1.10
N THR A 45 -4.72 11.32 0.00
CA THR A 45 -5.56 10.19 0.40
C THR A 45 -6.23 10.45 1.76
N GLY A 46 -7.26 9.69 2.07
CA GLY A 46 -7.92 9.80 3.37
C GLY A 46 -7.00 9.41 4.53
N ILE A 47 -6.28 8.32 4.37
CA ILE A 47 -5.27 7.83 5.32
C ILE A 47 -4.03 7.42 4.53
N GLU A 48 -2.88 7.97 4.91
CA GLU A 48 -1.58 7.64 4.33
C GLU A 48 -0.73 6.89 5.36
N LEU A 49 -0.24 5.71 4.98
CA LEU A 49 0.71 4.92 5.75
C LEU A 49 2.06 4.92 5.04
N SER A 50 3.00 5.66 5.58
CA SER A 50 4.35 5.80 5.05
C SER A 50 5.35 5.88 6.20
N MET A 51 6.52 5.28 6.04
CA MET A 51 7.58 5.28 7.06
C MET A 51 7.08 4.81 8.44
N CYS A 52 6.28 3.75 8.48
CA CYS A 52 5.61 3.31 9.71
C CYS A 52 5.50 1.77 9.78
N GLN A 53 5.12 1.25 10.93
CA GLN A 53 4.94 -0.18 11.17
C GLN A 53 3.73 -0.47 12.06
N SER A 54 3.05 -1.59 11.83
CA SER A 54 2.00 -2.12 12.73
C SER A 54 0.88 -1.09 13.04
N ILE A 55 0.41 -0.39 12.02
CA ILE A 55 -0.71 0.54 12.15
C ILE A 55 -2.03 -0.21 11.96
N THR A 56 -2.98 0.01 12.85
CA THR A 56 -4.34 -0.51 12.70
C THR A 56 -5.26 0.58 12.17
N VAL A 57 -5.90 0.31 11.04
CA VAL A 57 -6.92 1.17 10.42
C VAL A 57 -8.24 0.42 10.44
N SER A 58 -9.18 0.84 11.28
CA SER A 58 -10.36 0.02 11.57
C SER A 58 -11.64 0.86 11.73
N HIS A 59 -12.78 0.34 11.22
CA HIS A 59 -14.10 0.95 11.38
C HIS A 59 -14.19 2.42 10.90
N ASN A 60 -13.49 2.77 9.83
CA ASN A 60 -13.58 4.10 9.24
C ASN A 60 -14.53 4.08 8.03
N SER A 61 -15.23 5.17 7.81
CA SER A 61 -15.95 5.45 6.58
C SER A 61 -15.20 6.52 5.80
N ILE A 62 -14.74 6.18 4.58
CA ILE A 62 -13.91 7.06 3.76
C ILE A 62 -14.52 7.16 2.38
N TYR A 63 -14.89 8.37 1.98
CA TYR A 63 -15.50 8.58 0.66
C TYR A 63 -15.31 10.02 0.15
N ASP A 64 -15.71 10.25 -1.09
CA ASP A 64 -15.60 11.54 -1.76
C ASP A 64 -14.14 12.05 -1.70
N THR A 65 -13.22 11.21 -2.21
CA THR A 65 -11.80 11.49 -2.26
C THR A 65 -11.29 11.64 -3.70
N PRO A 66 -10.35 12.54 -3.97
CA PRO A 66 -9.82 12.73 -5.33
C PRO A 66 -8.93 11.57 -5.77
N ARG A 67 -8.25 10.91 -4.83
CA ARG A 67 -7.38 9.77 -4.98
C ARG A 67 -7.86 8.61 -4.11
N ALA A 68 -7.00 7.75 -3.63
CA ALA A 68 -7.35 6.61 -2.78
C ALA A 68 -8.00 7.01 -1.43
N GLY A 69 -8.77 6.12 -0.85
CA GLY A 69 -9.24 6.25 0.52
C GLY A 69 -8.14 5.96 1.52
N ILE A 70 -7.44 4.84 1.33
CA ILE A 70 -6.25 4.44 2.11
C ILE A 70 -5.10 4.20 1.14
N ASN A 71 -3.92 4.71 1.46
CA ASN A 71 -2.70 4.43 0.73
C ASN A 71 -1.60 3.92 1.65
N VAL A 72 -0.90 2.90 1.17
CA VAL A 72 0.32 2.39 1.79
C VAL A 72 1.46 2.66 0.82
N SER A 73 2.36 3.56 1.16
CA SER A 73 3.50 3.88 0.32
C SER A 73 4.79 3.24 0.82
N GLU A 74 5.86 3.52 0.10
CA GLU A 74 7.20 3.04 0.43
C GLU A 74 7.64 3.44 1.85
N GLY A 75 8.59 2.70 2.38
CA GLY A 75 9.11 2.90 3.73
C GLY A 75 8.16 2.40 4.82
N THR A 76 7.27 1.49 4.48
CA THR A 76 6.48 0.78 5.48
C THR A 76 7.16 -0.56 5.81
N TRP A 77 7.22 -0.86 7.10
CA TRP A 77 7.80 -2.12 7.57
C TRP A 77 6.75 -3.22 7.72
N GLY A 78 5.54 -2.95 7.25
CA GLY A 78 4.42 -3.87 7.27
C GLY A 78 3.77 -4.05 8.64
N GLY A 79 3.04 -5.17 8.78
CA GLY A 79 2.29 -5.48 10.00
C GLY A 79 1.02 -4.65 10.17
N HIS A 80 0.59 -3.93 9.15
CA HIS A 80 -0.64 -3.15 9.21
C HIS A 80 -1.86 -4.07 9.22
N ILE A 81 -2.89 -3.66 9.95
CA ILE A 81 -4.20 -4.31 9.97
C ILE A 81 -5.23 -3.30 9.45
N ILE A 82 -5.80 -3.60 8.29
CA ILE A 82 -6.80 -2.75 7.64
C ILE A 82 -8.10 -3.56 7.60
N GLU A 83 -9.05 -3.20 8.48
CA GLU A 83 -10.23 -4.03 8.70
C GLU A 83 -11.49 -3.23 9.02
N TYR A 84 -12.63 -3.77 8.64
CA TYR A 84 -13.96 -3.22 8.92
C TYR A 84 -14.15 -1.77 8.45
N ASN A 85 -13.44 -1.35 7.40
CA ASN A 85 -13.63 -0.04 6.82
C ASN A 85 -14.64 -0.09 5.67
N ASP A 86 -15.36 1.00 5.48
CA ASP A 86 -16.24 1.25 4.34
C ASP A 86 -15.63 2.35 3.47
N ILE A 87 -15.14 1.99 2.27
CA ILE A 87 -14.37 2.88 1.40
C ILE A 87 -15.01 2.89 0.01
N PHE A 88 -15.51 4.05 -0.40
CA PHE A 88 -16.25 4.20 -1.65
C PHE A 88 -16.16 5.61 -2.23
N ASP A 89 -16.63 5.80 -3.46
CA ASP A 89 -16.59 7.09 -4.18
C ASP A 89 -15.19 7.73 -4.13
N THR A 90 -14.19 6.93 -4.45
CA THR A 90 -12.78 7.30 -4.48
C THR A 90 -12.27 7.46 -5.91
N VAL A 91 -11.03 7.92 -6.09
CA VAL A 91 -10.35 8.09 -7.39
C VAL A 91 -11.18 8.99 -8.32
N LYS A 92 -11.73 10.07 -7.79
CA LYS A 92 -12.63 10.95 -8.55
C LYS A 92 -11.91 11.84 -9.55
N GLU A 93 -10.66 12.18 -9.27
CA GLU A 93 -9.90 13.17 -10.05
C GLU A 93 -8.51 12.67 -10.48
N THR A 94 -8.12 11.47 -10.05
CA THR A 94 -6.87 10.81 -10.50
C THR A 94 -7.20 9.56 -11.30
N GLY A 95 -6.18 8.96 -11.89
CA GLY A 95 -6.27 7.64 -12.54
C GLY A 95 -5.25 6.67 -11.95
N ASP A 96 -5.29 5.41 -12.36
CA ASP A 96 -4.35 4.37 -11.98
C ASP A 96 -4.18 4.19 -10.46
N HIS A 97 -5.30 4.21 -9.74
CA HIS A 97 -5.35 4.03 -8.29
C HIS A 97 -6.55 3.20 -7.87
N GLY A 98 -6.55 2.73 -6.63
CA GLY A 98 -7.65 2.00 -6.01
C GLY A 98 -8.26 2.73 -4.80
N SER A 99 -9.41 2.23 -4.32
CA SER A 99 -9.96 2.64 -3.03
C SER A 99 -8.99 2.38 -1.90
N PHE A 100 -8.42 1.18 -1.84
CA PHE A 100 -7.14 0.89 -1.21
C PHE A 100 -6.06 0.88 -2.28
N ASN A 101 -4.97 1.57 -2.03
CA ASN A 101 -3.83 1.64 -2.93
C ASN A 101 -2.54 1.35 -2.18
N SER A 102 -1.63 0.61 -2.80
CA SER A 102 -0.30 0.37 -2.26
C SER A 102 0.73 0.41 -3.36
N TRP A 103 1.89 0.98 -3.09
CA TRP A 103 3.04 1.04 -3.98
C TRP A 103 4.31 0.79 -3.16
N GLY A 104 4.79 -0.42 -3.25
CA GLY A 104 5.96 -0.84 -2.51
C GLY A 104 7.25 -0.54 -3.27
N ARG A 105 7.51 0.73 -3.56
CA ARG A 105 8.79 1.15 -4.15
C ARG A 105 9.92 1.11 -3.14
N ASP A 106 10.06 -0.04 -2.56
CA ASP A 106 11.08 -0.35 -1.57
C ASP A 106 12.42 -0.66 -2.22
N ARG A 107 13.45 -0.96 -1.43
CA ARG A 107 14.84 -1.12 -1.88
C ARG A 107 15.04 -2.08 -3.04
N PHE A 108 14.20 -3.09 -3.19
CA PHE A 108 14.33 -4.09 -4.26
C PHE A 108 13.63 -3.67 -5.57
N TRP A 109 12.74 -2.69 -5.52
CA TRP A 109 11.93 -2.32 -6.68
C TRP A 109 12.73 -1.56 -7.74
N HIS A 110 12.42 -1.78 -9.01
CA HIS A 110 13.02 -1.09 -10.14
C HIS A 110 11.96 -0.78 -11.19
N PRO A 111 11.97 0.42 -11.81
CA PRO A 111 10.96 0.80 -12.80
C PRO A 111 11.10 0.09 -14.15
N ASP A 112 12.29 -0.43 -14.47
CA ASP A 112 12.48 -1.24 -15.67
C ASP A 112 11.91 -2.62 -15.43
N TYR A 113 10.92 -2.99 -16.24
CA TYR A 113 10.19 -4.26 -16.09
C TYR A 113 11.12 -5.48 -16.13
N LYS A 114 12.08 -5.50 -17.06
CA LYS A 114 12.98 -6.64 -17.20
C LYS A 114 13.87 -6.80 -15.97
N THR A 115 14.42 -5.71 -15.48
CA THR A 115 15.21 -5.71 -14.25
C THR A 115 14.37 -6.17 -13.06
N MET A 116 13.13 -5.69 -12.98
CA MET A 116 12.23 -6.09 -11.91
C MET A 116 11.85 -7.57 -11.98
N GLU A 117 11.62 -8.10 -13.18
CA GLU A 117 11.36 -9.53 -13.39
C GLU A 117 12.59 -10.39 -13.00
N GLU A 118 13.78 -9.96 -13.35
CA GLU A 118 15.02 -10.63 -12.95
C GLU A 118 15.20 -10.60 -11.41
N MET A 119 14.93 -9.49 -10.77
CA MET A 119 14.99 -9.34 -9.31
C MET A 119 14.00 -10.24 -8.60
N THR A 120 12.75 -10.24 -9.02
CA THR A 120 11.71 -11.08 -8.39
C THR A 120 11.91 -12.58 -8.63
N THR A 121 12.53 -12.96 -9.74
CA THR A 121 12.80 -14.37 -10.08
C THR A 121 14.03 -14.90 -9.35
N ASN A 122 15.13 -14.14 -9.35
CA ASN A 122 16.41 -14.62 -8.85
C ASN A 122 16.65 -14.28 -7.37
N HIS A 123 16.00 -13.23 -6.88
CA HIS A 123 16.20 -12.70 -5.53
C HIS A 123 14.87 -12.33 -4.83
N PRO A 124 13.91 -13.26 -4.75
CA PRO A 124 12.58 -12.99 -4.18
C PRO A 124 12.65 -12.51 -2.73
N GLU A 125 13.67 -12.93 -1.98
CA GLU A 125 13.87 -12.56 -0.58
C GLU A 125 14.07 -11.05 -0.38
N LEU A 126 14.50 -10.32 -1.40
CA LEU A 126 14.76 -8.89 -1.31
C LEU A 126 13.48 -8.07 -1.11
N SER A 127 12.33 -8.59 -1.57
CA SER A 127 11.03 -7.94 -1.34
C SER A 127 10.64 -7.89 0.14
N LEU A 128 11.27 -8.68 0.99
CA LEU A 128 11.07 -8.71 2.44
C LEU A 128 12.11 -7.88 3.20
N LEU A 129 12.95 -7.11 2.53
CA LEU A 129 13.89 -6.21 3.21
C LEU A 129 13.17 -5.06 3.91
N ASP A 130 12.14 -4.53 3.27
CA ASP A 130 11.32 -3.45 3.80
C ASP A 130 9.98 -3.97 4.31
N ALA A 131 9.23 -4.73 3.54
CA ALA A 131 7.97 -5.35 3.96
C ALA A 131 8.20 -6.54 4.91
N VAL A 132 8.78 -6.30 6.09
CA VAL A 132 9.25 -7.35 7.01
C VAL A 132 8.12 -8.08 7.74
N LYS A 133 6.98 -7.41 7.94
CA LYS A 133 5.78 -7.98 8.57
C LYS A 133 4.63 -8.00 7.57
N THR A 134 3.81 -9.04 7.62
CA THR A 134 2.65 -9.16 6.72
C THR A 134 1.60 -8.08 7.01
N THR A 135 1.21 -7.35 5.98
CA THR A 135 0.06 -6.44 6.03
C THR A 135 -1.21 -7.20 5.73
N THR A 136 -2.22 -7.06 6.59
CA THR A 136 -3.50 -7.76 6.48
C THR A 136 -4.61 -6.80 6.08
N ILE A 137 -5.35 -7.15 5.02
CA ILE A 137 -6.53 -6.41 4.56
C ILE A 137 -7.72 -7.37 4.64
N ARG A 138 -8.65 -7.10 5.56
CA ARG A 138 -9.77 -8.03 5.81
C ARG A 138 -11.04 -7.34 6.23
N HIS A 139 -12.18 -7.97 5.93
CA HIS A 139 -13.51 -7.53 6.39
C HIS A 139 -13.86 -6.08 6.02
N ASN A 140 -13.29 -5.55 4.95
CA ASN A 140 -13.61 -4.23 4.45
C ASN A 140 -14.66 -4.33 3.34
N ARG A 141 -15.35 -3.21 3.12
CA ARG A 141 -16.17 -2.98 1.94
C ARG A 141 -15.50 -1.91 1.09
N PHE A 142 -15.17 -2.27 -0.15
CA PHE A 142 -14.58 -1.39 -1.13
C PHE A 142 -15.51 -1.21 -2.33
N ARG A 143 -15.58 0.02 -2.84
CA ARG A 143 -16.21 0.32 -4.12
C ARG A 143 -15.45 1.43 -4.83
N CYS A 144 -14.77 1.08 -5.91
CA CYS A 144 -14.11 2.04 -6.78
C CYS A 144 -14.74 1.99 -8.17
N ASP A 145 -15.46 3.05 -8.55
CA ASP A 145 -16.14 3.12 -9.86
C ASP A 145 -15.21 3.59 -10.98
N ARG A 146 -13.97 4.02 -10.67
CA ARG A 146 -13.01 4.62 -11.62
C ARG A 146 -11.62 3.99 -11.60
N GLY A 147 -11.42 2.93 -10.84
CA GLY A 147 -10.17 2.22 -10.69
C GLY A 147 -10.41 0.87 -10.03
N TRP A 148 -9.52 0.46 -9.15
CA TRP A 148 -9.60 -0.82 -8.46
C TRP A 148 -10.13 -0.66 -7.04
N ASP A 149 -10.80 -1.69 -6.53
CA ASP A 149 -11.17 -1.74 -5.11
C ASP A 149 -9.92 -1.88 -4.24
N ILE A 150 -9.01 -2.76 -4.64
CA ILE A 150 -7.71 -2.96 -4.01
C ILE A 150 -6.63 -2.95 -5.11
N ASP A 151 -5.70 -2.02 -5.02
CA ASP A 151 -4.57 -1.88 -5.93
C ASP A 151 -3.26 -2.15 -5.21
N LEU A 152 -2.60 -3.25 -5.55
CA LEU A 152 -1.22 -3.55 -5.13
C LEU A 152 -0.28 -3.29 -6.29
N ASP A 153 0.22 -2.08 -6.34
CA ASP A 153 1.06 -1.54 -7.40
C ASP A 153 2.55 -1.60 -7.06
N ASP A 154 3.41 -1.36 -8.04
CA ASP A 154 4.86 -1.11 -7.94
C ASP A 154 5.58 -1.94 -6.85
N GLY A 155 5.53 -3.26 -6.95
CA GLY A 155 6.30 -4.16 -6.08
C GLY A 155 5.71 -4.41 -4.70
N SER A 156 4.50 -3.91 -4.40
CA SER A 156 3.83 -4.13 -3.10
C SER A 156 3.83 -5.60 -2.71
N SER A 157 4.50 -5.94 -1.61
CA SER A 157 4.77 -7.31 -1.19
C SER A 157 4.34 -7.58 0.25
N ASN A 158 4.21 -8.87 0.60
CA ASN A 158 3.89 -9.37 1.91
C ASN A 158 2.50 -8.96 2.41
N TYR A 159 1.48 -9.34 1.65
CA TYR A 159 0.07 -9.07 1.95
C TYR A 159 -0.74 -10.35 2.17
N HIS A 160 -1.68 -10.28 3.10
CA HIS A 160 -2.74 -11.28 3.29
C HIS A 160 -4.09 -10.58 3.18
N ILE A 161 -4.85 -10.91 2.12
CA ILE A 161 -6.10 -10.24 1.74
C ILE A 161 -7.22 -11.28 1.77
N TYR A 162 -8.21 -11.10 2.62
CA TYR A 162 -9.32 -12.05 2.73
C TYR A 162 -10.58 -11.43 3.32
N ASN A 163 -11.72 -12.07 3.04
CA ASN A 163 -13.03 -11.66 3.56
C ASN A 163 -13.39 -10.18 3.29
N ASN A 164 -12.92 -9.59 2.19
CA ASN A 164 -13.31 -8.27 1.78
C ASN A 164 -14.46 -8.35 0.76
N LEU A 165 -15.28 -7.33 0.73
CA LEU A 165 -16.31 -7.14 -0.27
C LEU A 165 -15.82 -6.11 -1.30
N CYS A 166 -15.40 -6.58 -2.48
CA CYS A 166 -15.01 -5.75 -3.61
C CYS A 166 -16.20 -5.63 -4.56
N LEU A 167 -16.77 -4.42 -4.70
CA LEU A 167 -18.07 -4.25 -5.36
C LEU A 167 -17.98 -3.90 -6.84
N ASN A 168 -16.90 -3.30 -7.30
CA ASN A 168 -16.83 -2.87 -8.70
C ASN A 168 -15.44 -2.95 -9.33
N GLY A 169 -14.39 -2.46 -8.67
CA GLY A 169 -13.05 -2.35 -9.24
C GLY A 169 -12.22 -3.65 -9.22
N GLY A 170 -12.56 -4.60 -8.34
CA GLY A 170 -11.80 -5.82 -8.15
C GLY A 170 -10.41 -5.59 -7.53
N ILE A 171 -9.50 -6.54 -7.75
CA ILE A 171 -8.15 -6.51 -7.18
C ILE A 171 -7.13 -6.48 -8.31
N LYS A 172 -6.24 -5.48 -8.31
CA LYS A 172 -5.07 -5.40 -9.20
C LYS A 172 -3.84 -5.90 -8.45
N LEU A 173 -3.09 -6.76 -9.09
CA LEU A 173 -1.81 -7.27 -8.59
C LEU A 173 -0.75 -7.02 -9.66
N ARG A 174 0.15 -6.12 -9.40
CA ARG A 174 1.35 -5.91 -10.22
C ARG A 174 2.53 -6.70 -9.65
N GLU A 175 3.72 -6.41 -10.09
CA GLU A 175 4.94 -7.03 -9.57
C GLU A 175 5.01 -6.89 -8.04
N GLY A 176 5.42 -7.92 -7.39
CA GLY A 176 5.50 -8.04 -5.93
C GLY A 176 5.22 -9.48 -5.52
N LEU A 177 5.66 -9.86 -4.33
CA LEU A 177 5.73 -11.24 -3.89
C LEU A 177 5.07 -11.44 -2.52
N TYR A 178 4.92 -12.70 -2.13
CA TYR A 178 4.38 -13.10 -0.83
C TYR A 178 2.98 -12.53 -0.56
N ARG A 179 2.09 -12.68 -1.54
CA ARG A 179 0.68 -12.28 -1.45
C ARG A 179 -0.21 -13.50 -1.37
N ILE A 180 -1.12 -13.50 -0.39
CA ILE A 180 -2.19 -14.50 -0.24
C ILE A 180 -3.51 -13.75 -0.39
N VAL A 181 -4.36 -14.19 -1.35
CA VAL A 181 -5.65 -13.57 -1.64
C VAL A 181 -6.75 -14.62 -1.59
#